data_1ed2af6b339bb59faee229ebc33d571b
#
_entry.id   1ed2af6b339bb59faee229ebc33d571b
#
_cell.length_a   1.000
_cell.length_b   1.000
_cell.length_c   1.000
_cell.angle_alpha   90.00
_cell.angle_beta   90.00
_cell.angle_gamma   90.00
#
_symmetry.space_group_name_H-M   'P 1'
#
loop_
_entity.id
_entity.type
_entity.pdbx_description
1 polymer ?
#
loop_
_entity_poly.entity_id
_entity_poly.type
_entity_poly.pdbx_seq_one_letter_code
_entity_poly.pdbx_strand_id
1 'polypeptide(L)'
;MNIKAVIFDMDGLMFDTERLMKAGWEEASREMGFTLTEYHLSQMRGGTRERSCKLFEEWFQGTVDYDQGRAIRTRYQKEYIEKHGVPVKKGLMELFTYLKEHEIPAAVATSTPRCDASRYWDMAGVTTYIAASVCGDEVQNGKPDPEIFLTAAEKLQTPPKQCLILEDSLNGIRAAKAAGARSCMVPDLTPAVDEIRPFCDIICEDLSQVIPYLDSCGSFLQSP
;
A
#
# COMPACT_ATOMS: atom_id res chain seq x y z
N MET A 1 -0.37 -11.44 22.62
CA MET A 1 0.85 -10.99 21.89
C MET A 1 0.71 -9.50 21.68
N ASN A 2 1.74 -8.72 22.00
CA ASN A 2 1.65 -7.27 22.04
C ASN A 2 2.13 -6.66 20.72
N ILE A 3 1.27 -5.94 19.99
CA ILE A 3 1.63 -5.10 18.86
C ILE A 3 2.24 -3.81 19.41
N LYS A 4 3.44 -3.46 18.95
CA LYS A 4 4.18 -2.28 19.40
C LYS A 4 4.39 -1.23 18.29
N ALA A 5 4.11 -1.57 17.06
CA ALA A 5 4.18 -0.66 15.93
C ALA A 5 3.21 -1.08 14.82
N VAL A 6 2.76 -0.12 14.03
CA VAL A 6 1.94 -0.37 12.85
C VAL A 6 2.68 0.15 11.61
N ILE A 7 2.76 -0.69 10.57
CA ILE A 7 3.38 -0.34 9.30
C ILE A 7 2.30 -0.35 8.22
N PHE A 8 2.11 0.77 7.57
CA PHE A 8 1.11 0.96 6.54
C PHE A 8 1.73 0.80 5.15
N ASP A 9 1.11 0.05 4.27
CA ASP A 9 1.22 0.36 2.84
C ASP A 9 0.55 1.70 2.55
N MET A 10 0.69 2.22 1.32
CA MET A 10 0.16 3.54 0.98
C MET A 10 -0.93 3.47 -0.10
N ASP A 11 -0.60 2.96 -1.27
CA ASP A 11 -1.46 3.00 -2.44
C ASP A 11 -2.55 1.92 -2.37
N GLY A 12 -3.82 2.33 -2.36
CA GLY A 12 -4.95 1.43 -2.13
C GLY A 12 -5.31 1.24 -0.66
N LEU A 13 -4.38 1.49 0.28
CA LEU A 13 -4.58 1.37 1.71
C LEU A 13 -4.81 2.70 2.43
N MET A 14 -3.84 3.62 2.38
CA MET A 14 -3.95 4.96 2.96
C MET A 14 -4.73 5.89 2.04
N PHE A 15 -4.45 5.78 0.74
CA PHE A 15 -4.99 6.63 -0.32
C PHE A 15 -5.66 5.80 -1.40
N ASP A 16 -6.77 6.31 -1.94
CA ASP A 16 -7.54 5.65 -3.02
C ASP A 16 -6.89 5.90 -4.40
N THR A 17 -5.58 5.67 -4.47
CA THR A 17 -4.75 5.89 -5.67
C THR A 17 -4.88 4.76 -6.69
N GLU A 18 -5.27 3.55 -6.28
CA GLU A 18 -5.49 2.43 -7.20
C GLU A 18 -6.63 2.72 -8.20
N ARG A 19 -7.74 3.37 -7.73
CA ARG A 19 -8.82 3.80 -8.64
C ARG A 19 -8.36 4.88 -9.60
N LEU A 20 -7.50 5.80 -9.15
CA LEU A 20 -6.91 6.81 -10.04
C LEU A 20 -5.96 6.18 -11.06
N MET A 21 -5.17 5.18 -10.67
CA MET A 21 -4.33 4.42 -11.60
C MET A 21 -5.16 3.67 -12.63
N LYS A 22 -6.26 3.04 -12.22
CA LYS A 22 -7.21 2.40 -13.14
C LYS A 22 -7.76 3.41 -14.15
N ALA A 23 -8.29 4.55 -13.70
CA ALA A 23 -8.82 5.59 -14.58
C ALA A 23 -7.73 6.14 -15.53
N GLY A 24 -6.50 6.29 -15.06
CA GLY A 24 -5.37 6.69 -15.89
C GLY A 24 -4.98 5.65 -16.95
N TRP A 25 -5.10 4.35 -16.65
CA TRP A 25 -4.94 3.28 -17.65
C TRP A 25 -6.08 3.24 -18.68
N GLU A 26 -7.31 3.56 -18.27
CA GLU A 26 -8.44 3.73 -19.18
C GLU A 26 -8.20 4.90 -20.16
N GLU A 27 -7.59 6.00 -19.66
CA GLU A 27 -7.17 7.12 -20.50
C GLU A 27 -6.07 6.71 -21.49
N ALA A 28 -5.02 6.01 -21.01
CA ALA A 28 -3.94 5.50 -21.85
C ALA A 28 -4.48 4.56 -22.95
N SER A 29 -5.41 3.68 -22.60
CA SER A 29 -6.07 2.77 -23.54
C SER A 29 -6.80 3.53 -24.64
N ARG A 30 -7.47 4.64 -24.31
CA ARG A 30 -8.20 5.48 -25.25
C ARG A 30 -7.25 6.27 -26.16
N GLU A 31 -6.21 6.89 -25.60
CA GLU A 31 -5.23 7.67 -26.37
C GLU A 31 -4.40 6.80 -27.34
N MET A 32 -4.04 5.59 -26.94
CA MET A 32 -3.16 4.70 -27.68
C MET A 32 -3.89 3.63 -28.51
N GLY A 33 -5.23 3.51 -28.36
CA GLY A 33 -6.04 2.59 -29.15
C GLY A 33 -5.90 1.12 -28.77
N PHE A 34 -5.67 0.79 -27.50
CA PHE A 34 -5.64 -0.58 -27.00
C PHE A 34 -6.68 -0.80 -25.90
N THR A 35 -6.84 -2.03 -25.39
CA THR A 35 -7.81 -2.34 -24.35
C THR A 35 -7.15 -3.11 -23.21
N LEU A 36 -7.26 -2.58 -21.99
CA LEU A 36 -6.98 -3.30 -20.74
C LEU A 36 -8.30 -3.75 -20.11
N THR A 37 -8.39 -5.03 -19.80
CA THR A 37 -9.49 -5.58 -19.02
C THR A 37 -9.16 -5.52 -17.53
N GLU A 38 -10.14 -5.76 -16.67
CA GLU A 38 -9.90 -5.88 -15.22
C GLU A 38 -8.91 -7.00 -14.88
N TYR A 39 -8.90 -8.09 -15.69
CA TYR A 39 -7.88 -9.13 -15.56
C TYR A 39 -6.47 -8.57 -15.76
N HIS A 40 -6.23 -7.81 -16.85
CA HIS A 40 -4.92 -7.21 -17.12
C HIS A 40 -4.48 -6.28 -15.97
N LEU A 41 -5.38 -5.42 -15.49
CA LEU A 41 -5.12 -4.50 -14.38
C LEU A 41 -4.80 -5.25 -13.08
N SER A 42 -5.55 -6.31 -12.77
CA SER A 42 -5.32 -7.13 -11.57
C SER A 42 -3.95 -7.80 -11.55
N GLN A 43 -3.44 -8.21 -12.73
CA GLN A 43 -2.11 -8.82 -12.85
C GLN A 43 -0.96 -7.82 -12.62
N MET A 44 -1.20 -6.54 -12.85
CA MET A 44 -0.19 -5.47 -12.68
C MET A 44 -0.16 -4.91 -11.24
N ARG A 45 -1.27 -4.99 -10.49
CA ARG A 45 -1.37 -4.43 -9.13
C ARG A 45 -0.28 -4.98 -8.22
N GLY A 46 0.36 -4.09 -7.47
CA GLY A 46 1.44 -4.44 -6.54
C GLY A 46 2.69 -5.04 -7.21
N GLY A 47 2.76 -5.04 -8.54
CA GLY A 47 3.89 -5.56 -9.31
C GLY A 47 4.95 -4.50 -9.61
N THR A 48 6.15 -4.97 -9.99
CA THR A 48 7.23 -4.09 -10.44
C THR A 48 7.02 -3.63 -11.88
N ARG A 49 7.74 -2.54 -12.28
CA ARG A 49 7.74 -2.05 -13.67
C ARG A 49 8.19 -3.16 -14.64
N GLU A 50 9.25 -3.88 -14.30
CA GLU A 50 9.83 -4.94 -15.14
C GLU A 50 8.82 -6.06 -15.40
N ARG A 51 8.06 -6.46 -14.37
CA ARG A 51 6.97 -7.43 -14.52
C ARG A 51 5.87 -6.89 -15.43
N SER A 52 5.46 -5.66 -15.24
CA SER A 52 4.40 -5.05 -16.04
C SER A 52 4.80 -4.89 -17.52
N CYS A 53 6.06 -4.53 -17.80
CA CYS A 53 6.60 -4.51 -19.16
C CYS A 53 6.50 -5.89 -19.85
N LYS A 54 6.89 -6.97 -19.14
CA LYS A 54 6.78 -8.34 -19.67
C LYS A 54 5.34 -8.73 -19.97
N LEU A 55 4.41 -8.39 -19.06
CA LEU A 55 2.99 -8.66 -19.27
C LEU A 55 2.45 -7.91 -20.51
N PHE A 56 2.84 -6.66 -20.71
CA PHE A 56 2.44 -5.89 -21.91
C PHE A 56 2.99 -6.52 -23.18
N GLU A 57 4.25 -6.97 -23.17
CA GLU A 57 4.83 -7.68 -24.30
C GLU A 57 4.06 -8.97 -24.62
N GLU A 58 3.70 -9.76 -23.61
CA GLU A 58 2.92 -10.97 -23.75
C GLU A 58 1.51 -10.70 -24.32
N TRP A 59 0.83 -9.66 -23.82
CA TRP A 59 -0.54 -9.35 -24.21
C TRP A 59 -0.66 -8.67 -25.57
N PHE A 60 0.26 -7.76 -25.87
CA PHE A 60 0.18 -6.88 -27.04
C PHE A 60 1.25 -7.13 -28.08
N GLN A 61 2.18 -8.07 -27.87
CA GLN A 61 3.19 -8.52 -28.85
C GLN A 61 3.97 -7.33 -29.46
N GLY A 62 4.38 -6.37 -28.63
CA GLY A 62 5.13 -5.19 -29.05
C GLY A 62 4.31 -4.08 -29.76
N THR A 63 3.00 -4.26 -29.94
CA THR A 63 2.15 -3.23 -30.58
C THR A 63 1.78 -2.07 -29.66
N VAL A 64 1.95 -2.24 -28.34
CA VAL A 64 1.66 -1.23 -27.32
C VAL A 64 2.89 -1.00 -26.45
N ASP A 65 3.38 0.23 -26.42
CA ASP A 65 4.48 0.64 -25.55
C ASP A 65 3.99 0.85 -24.11
N TYR A 66 4.46 0.01 -23.19
CA TYR A 66 4.12 0.11 -21.76
C TYR A 66 4.53 1.45 -21.16
N ASP A 67 5.74 1.94 -21.47
CA ASP A 67 6.24 3.17 -20.86
C ASP A 67 5.47 4.40 -21.32
N GLN A 68 5.05 4.44 -22.59
CA GLN A 68 4.16 5.47 -23.09
C GLN A 68 2.81 5.42 -22.38
N GLY A 69 2.20 4.24 -22.27
CA GLY A 69 0.93 4.07 -21.54
C GLY A 69 1.06 4.46 -20.05
N ARG A 70 2.17 4.06 -19.42
CA ARG A 70 2.48 4.43 -18.03
C ARG A 70 2.68 5.95 -17.86
N ALA A 71 3.25 6.62 -18.84
CA ALA A 71 3.41 8.08 -18.79
C ALA A 71 2.05 8.79 -18.82
N ILE A 72 1.12 8.35 -19.70
CA ILE A 72 -0.25 8.88 -19.76
C ILE A 72 -0.98 8.64 -18.43
N ARG A 73 -0.96 7.40 -17.93
CA ARG A 73 -1.55 7.05 -16.63
C ARG A 73 -1.02 7.94 -15.51
N THR A 74 0.30 8.14 -15.46
CA THR A 74 0.94 8.95 -14.41
C THR A 74 0.57 10.42 -14.54
N ARG A 75 0.51 10.97 -15.77
CA ARG A 75 0.03 12.32 -16.04
C ARG A 75 -1.39 12.52 -15.51
N TYR A 76 -2.31 11.62 -15.86
CA TYR A 76 -3.70 11.66 -15.40
C TYR A 76 -3.81 11.69 -13.88
N GLN A 77 -3.09 10.78 -13.21
CA GLN A 77 -3.07 10.71 -11.75
C GLN A 77 -2.55 12.00 -11.11
N LYS A 78 -1.45 12.56 -11.63
CA LYS A 78 -0.86 13.81 -11.12
C LYS A 78 -1.81 15.00 -11.29
N GLU A 79 -2.39 15.18 -12.47
CA GLU A 79 -3.36 16.24 -12.76
C GLU A 79 -4.59 16.15 -11.85
N TYR A 80 -5.11 14.93 -11.63
CA TYR A 80 -6.22 14.71 -10.71
C TYR A 80 -5.86 15.13 -9.29
N ILE A 81 -4.73 14.64 -8.77
CA ILE A 81 -4.27 14.92 -7.40
C ILE A 81 -3.94 16.40 -7.21
N GLU A 82 -3.35 17.07 -8.20
CA GLU A 82 -3.10 18.51 -8.16
C GLU A 82 -4.38 19.33 -8.03
N LYS A 83 -5.42 18.89 -8.71
CA LYS A 83 -6.71 19.61 -8.74
C LYS A 83 -7.60 19.30 -7.53
N HIS A 84 -7.57 18.06 -7.03
CA HIS A 84 -8.56 17.57 -6.06
C HIS A 84 -7.95 17.17 -4.71
N GLY A 85 -6.62 17.13 -4.60
CA GLY A 85 -5.93 16.51 -3.48
C GLY A 85 -5.84 14.98 -3.62
N VAL A 86 -5.03 14.35 -2.77
CA VAL A 86 -4.97 12.88 -2.71
C VAL A 86 -6.19 12.35 -1.96
N PRO A 87 -6.95 11.40 -2.54
CA PRO A 87 -8.15 10.86 -1.88
C PRO A 87 -7.76 9.93 -0.73
N VAL A 88 -8.21 10.28 0.47
CA VAL A 88 -7.89 9.55 1.72
C VAL A 88 -8.89 8.41 1.94
N LYS A 89 -8.39 7.23 2.30
CA LYS A 89 -9.23 6.06 2.60
C LYS A 89 -9.92 6.20 3.96
N LYS A 90 -11.10 5.60 4.06
CA LYS A 90 -11.94 5.59 5.27
C LYS A 90 -11.18 4.99 6.45
N GLY A 91 -11.27 5.65 7.61
CA GLY A 91 -10.67 5.19 8.85
C GLY A 91 -9.20 5.58 9.04
N LEU A 92 -8.52 6.18 8.04
CA LEU A 92 -7.09 6.51 8.15
C LEU A 92 -6.82 7.49 9.29
N MET A 93 -7.54 8.59 9.34
CA MET A 93 -7.31 9.63 10.35
C MET A 93 -7.71 9.17 11.75
N GLU A 94 -8.80 8.38 11.84
CA GLU A 94 -9.22 7.77 13.10
C GLU A 94 -8.13 6.82 13.63
N LEU A 95 -7.58 5.96 12.77
CA LEU A 95 -6.53 5.04 13.15
C LEU A 95 -5.23 5.76 13.54
N PHE A 96 -4.79 6.76 12.78
CA PHE A 96 -3.62 7.56 13.13
C PHE A 96 -3.79 8.29 14.46
N THR A 97 -4.98 8.85 14.73
CA THR A 97 -5.28 9.50 16.01
C THR A 97 -5.21 8.50 17.14
N TYR A 98 -5.84 7.34 17.00
CA TYR A 98 -5.78 6.25 17.97
C TYR A 98 -4.33 5.82 18.25
N LEU A 99 -3.53 5.57 17.21
CA LEU A 99 -2.12 5.16 17.38
C LEU A 99 -1.30 6.21 18.15
N LYS A 100 -1.51 7.48 17.83
CA LYS A 100 -0.84 8.59 18.52
C LYS A 100 -1.23 8.70 20.00
N GLU A 101 -2.53 8.57 20.30
CA GLU A 101 -3.04 8.62 21.68
C GLU A 101 -2.54 7.44 22.54
N HIS A 102 -2.26 6.30 21.90
CA HIS A 102 -1.74 5.10 22.56
C HIS A 102 -0.21 4.95 22.44
N GLU A 103 0.49 5.98 21.97
CA GLU A 103 1.95 5.99 21.80
C GLU A 103 2.49 4.82 20.95
N ILE A 104 1.68 4.34 19.98
CA ILE A 104 2.06 3.28 19.04
C ILE A 104 2.66 3.95 17.78
N PRO A 105 3.96 3.80 17.53
CA PRO A 105 4.57 4.41 16.37
C PRO A 105 4.04 3.79 15.06
N ALA A 106 3.82 4.67 14.07
CA ALA A 106 3.41 4.31 12.73
C ALA A 106 4.53 4.52 11.73
N ALA A 107 4.74 3.58 10.81
CA ALA A 107 5.58 3.77 9.64
C ALA A 107 4.79 3.57 8.35
N VAL A 108 5.32 4.13 7.25
CA VAL A 108 4.82 3.87 5.90
C VAL A 108 5.87 3.09 5.10
N ALA A 109 5.44 2.03 4.41
CA ALA A 109 6.27 1.19 3.55
C ALA A 109 5.60 1.02 2.18
N THR A 110 5.96 1.87 1.23
CA THR A 110 5.31 1.99 -0.09
C THR A 110 6.26 1.70 -1.25
N SER A 111 5.74 1.10 -2.32
CA SER A 111 6.46 0.95 -3.59
C SER A 111 6.57 2.27 -4.39
N THR A 112 5.88 3.31 -3.97
CA THR A 112 5.94 4.65 -4.58
C THR A 112 7.26 5.35 -4.23
N PRO A 113 7.89 6.07 -5.18
CA PRO A 113 9.12 6.83 -4.92
C PRO A 113 8.92 7.91 -3.86
N ARG A 114 9.99 8.21 -3.12
CA ARG A 114 10.02 9.19 -2.01
C ARG A 114 9.40 10.54 -2.37
N CYS A 115 9.72 11.08 -3.53
CA CYS A 115 9.24 12.40 -3.94
C CYS A 115 7.70 12.48 -4.07
N ASP A 116 7.08 11.44 -4.62
CA ASP A 116 5.61 11.38 -4.78
C ASP A 116 4.94 11.02 -3.43
N ALA A 117 5.50 10.08 -2.68
CA ALA A 117 4.98 9.66 -1.39
C ALA A 117 4.94 10.83 -0.38
N SER A 118 6.04 11.55 -0.22
CA SER A 118 6.12 12.71 0.69
C SER A 118 5.09 13.78 0.34
N ARG A 119 4.92 14.06 -0.95
CA ARG A 119 3.91 15.01 -1.43
C ARG A 119 2.50 14.58 -1.03
N TYR A 120 2.16 13.28 -1.14
CA TYR A 120 0.84 12.78 -0.76
C TYR A 120 0.60 12.88 0.75
N TRP A 121 1.62 12.59 1.57
CA TRP A 121 1.51 12.74 3.02
C TRP A 121 1.27 14.19 3.44
N ASP A 122 1.98 15.14 2.81
CA ASP A 122 1.81 16.58 3.08
C ASP A 122 0.42 17.06 2.64
N MET A 123 -0.04 16.66 1.46
CA MET A 123 -1.37 17.01 0.95
C MET A 123 -2.50 16.46 1.81
N ALA A 124 -2.33 15.24 2.37
CA ALA A 124 -3.29 14.62 3.27
C ALA A 124 -3.17 15.12 4.73
N GLY A 125 -2.13 15.88 5.06
CA GLY A 125 -1.87 16.34 6.43
C GLY A 125 -1.47 15.23 7.40
N VAL A 126 -0.91 14.11 6.90
CA VAL A 126 -0.58 12.94 7.73
C VAL A 126 0.89 12.85 8.12
N THR A 127 1.75 13.72 7.60
CA THR A 127 3.21 13.67 7.80
C THR A 127 3.60 13.60 9.28
N THR A 128 2.88 14.29 10.17
CA THR A 128 3.18 14.32 11.61
C THR A 128 2.81 13.05 12.37
N TYR A 129 2.10 12.13 11.75
CA TYR A 129 1.76 10.81 12.31
C TYR A 129 2.78 9.73 11.95
N ILE A 130 3.64 9.99 10.95
CA ILE A 130 4.58 9.03 10.39
C ILE A 130 5.92 9.15 11.12
N ALA A 131 6.22 8.19 12.00
CA ALA A 131 7.48 8.14 12.75
C ALA A 131 8.67 7.68 11.88
N ALA A 132 8.41 6.82 10.88
CA ALA A 132 9.42 6.34 9.93
C ALA A 132 8.77 6.02 8.59
N SER A 133 9.57 5.97 7.52
CA SER A 133 9.08 5.57 6.21
C SER A 133 10.17 4.92 5.36
N VAL A 134 9.74 4.03 4.45
CA VAL A 134 10.55 3.39 3.42
C VAL A 134 9.78 3.47 2.10
N CYS A 135 10.44 3.99 1.06
CA CYS A 135 9.85 4.16 -0.27
C CYS A 135 10.50 3.22 -1.28
N GLY A 136 9.84 3.04 -2.43
CA GLY A 136 10.25 2.07 -3.43
C GLY A 136 11.63 2.31 -4.03
N ASP A 137 12.13 3.53 -4.01
CA ASP A 137 13.47 3.93 -4.44
C ASP A 137 14.56 3.76 -3.35
N GLU A 138 14.18 3.25 -2.17
CA GLU A 138 15.10 3.00 -1.04
C GLU A 138 15.37 1.51 -0.81
N VAL A 139 14.77 0.61 -1.59
CA VAL A 139 14.93 -0.84 -1.48
C VAL A 139 15.41 -1.44 -2.80
N GLN A 140 16.10 -2.59 -2.71
CA GLN A 140 16.56 -3.32 -3.89
C GLN A 140 15.49 -4.26 -4.43
N ASN A 141 14.73 -4.89 -3.53
CA ASN A 141 13.72 -5.87 -3.87
C ASN A 141 12.33 -5.35 -3.47
N GLY A 142 11.43 -5.27 -4.46
CA GLY A 142 10.04 -4.89 -4.22
C GLY A 142 9.18 -6.07 -3.73
N LYS A 143 8.02 -5.76 -3.13
CA LYS A 143 7.01 -6.77 -2.73
C LYS A 143 6.77 -7.79 -3.86
N PRO A 144 6.76 -9.11 -3.61
CA PRO A 144 6.56 -9.77 -2.31
C PRO A 144 7.82 -10.03 -1.48
N ASP A 145 9.00 -9.48 -1.84
CA ASP A 145 10.16 -9.52 -0.98
C ASP A 145 9.90 -8.73 0.32
N PRO A 146 10.30 -9.24 1.49
CA PRO A 146 10.04 -8.59 2.77
C PRO A 146 10.91 -7.36 3.07
N GLU A 147 11.90 -7.04 2.24
CA GLU A 147 12.91 -6.01 2.48
C GLU A 147 12.31 -4.70 2.97
N ILE A 148 11.26 -4.20 2.30
CA ILE A 148 10.65 -2.91 2.63
C ILE A 148 10.05 -2.89 4.05
N PHE A 149 9.44 -3.98 4.47
CA PHE A 149 8.83 -4.08 5.80
C PHE A 149 9.87 -4.34 6.90
N LEU A 150 10.90 -5.12 6.60
CA LEU A 150 12.04 -5.32 7.51
C LEU A 150 12.77 -4.01 7.76
N THR A 151 13.04 -3.23 6.71
CA THR A 151 13.68 -1.90 6.82
C THR A 151 12.79 -0.92 7.60
N ALA A 152 11.46 -0.94 7.39
CA ALA A 152 10.53 -0.11 8.17
C ALA A 152 10.50 -0.48 9.65
N ALA A 153 10.49 -1.77 9.96
CA ALA A 153 10.56 -2.28 11.34
C ALA A 153 11.88 -1.91 12.04
N GLU A 154 13.01 -1.98 11.31
CA GLU A 154 14.32 -1.55 11.79
C GLU A 154 14.33 -0.05 12.11
N LYS A 155 13.82 0.80 11.20
CA LYS A 155 13.70 2.26 11.44
C LYS A 155 12.83 2.59 12.64
N LEU A 156 11.80 1.77 12.93
CA LEU A 156 10.97 1.88 14.13
C LEU A 156 11.61 1.25 15.39
N GLN A 157 12.77 0.64 15.26
CA GLN A 157 13.45 -0.12 16.34
C GLN A 157 12.52 -1.17 16.97
N THR A 158 11.65 -1.76 16.19
CA THR A 158 10.63 -2.73 16.62
C THR A 158 10.81 -4.05 15.89
N PRO A 159 10.95 -5.19 16.61
CA PRO A 159 11.04 -6.49 15.93
C PRO A 159 9.82 -6.77 15.05
N PRO A 160 9.97 -7.31 13.83
CA PRO A 160 8.86 -7.56 12.90
C PRO A 160 7.68 -8.31 13.53
N LYS A 161 7.94 -9.31 14.38
CA LYS A 161 6.91 -10.07 15.11
C LYS A 161 6.03 -9.23 16.06
N GLN A 162 6.45 -8.01 16.38
CA GLN A 162 5.70 -7.04 17.18
C GLN A 162 5.10 -5.91 16.33
N CYS A 163 5.25 -5.98 15.00
CA CYS A 163 4.62 -5.08 14.06
C CYS A 163 3.33 -5.68 13.50
N LEU A 164 2.33 -4.82 13.30
CA LEU A 164 1.17 -5.11 12.46
C LEU A 164 1.35 -4.38 11.13
N ILE A 165 1.38 -5.13 10.04
CA ILE A 165 1.46 -4.59 8.69
C ILE A 165 0.05 -4.55 8.12
N LEU A 166 -0.37 -3.37 7.63
CA LEU A 166 -1.63 -3.13 6.96
C LEU A 166 -1.39 -3.06 5.46
N GLU A 167 -2.16 -3.81 4.69
CA GLU A 167 -1.97 -3.99 3.25
C GLU A 167 -3.29 -4.28 2.52
N ASP A 168 -3.38 -3.85 1.24
CA ASP A 168 -4.52 -4.12 0.37
C ASP A 168 -4.21 -5.15 -0.73
N SER A 169 -2.94 -5.49 -0.94
CA SER A 169 -2.45 -6.30 -2.05
C SER A 169 -1.96 -7.69 -1.65
N LEU A 170 -2.09 -8.66 -2.58
CA LEU A 170 -1.59 -10.02 -2.37
C LEU A 170 -0.07 -10.08 -2.21
N ASN A 171 0.66 -9.25 -2.96
CA ASN A 171 2.13 -9.21 -2.88
C ASN A 171 2.59 -8.61 -1.56
N GLY A 172 1.91 -7.58 -1.07
CA GLY A 172 2.23 -6.98 0.20
C GLY A 172 1.92 -7.89 1.39
N ILE A 173 0.79 -8.61 1.38
CA ILE A 173 0.48 -9.62 2.40
C ILE A 173 1.53 -10.74 2.43
N ARG A 174 1.99 -11.21 1.25
CA ARG A 174 3.07 -12.20 1.18
C ARG A 174 4.38 -11.65 1.74
N ALA A 175 4.71 -10.39 1.43
CA ALA A 175 5.88 -9.71 1.98
C ALA A 175 5.79 -9.56 3.52
N ALA A 176 4.64 -9.20 4.06
CA ALA A 176 4.40 -9.09 5.50
C ALA A 176 4.60 -10.44 6.21
N LYS A 177 4.08 -11.52 5.62
CA LYS A 177 4.29 -12.87 6.14
C LYS A 177 5.75 -13.30 6.08
N ALA A 178 6.44 -13.01 4.97
CA ALA A 178 7.87 -13.29 4.80
C ALA A 178 8.73 -12.49 5.80
N ALA A 179 8.33 -11.28 6.17
CA ALA A 179 8.97 -10.47 7.20
C ALA A 179 8.78 -11.05 8.62
N GLY A 180 7.89 -12.04 8.81
CA GLY A 180 7.55 -12.58 10.11
C GLY A 180 6.73 -11.64 10.99
N ALA A 181 6.08 -10.65 10.38
CA ALA A 181 5.17 -9.71 11.03
C ALA A 181 3.74 -10.25 11.05
N ARG A 182 2.88 -9.61 11.84
CA ARG A 182 1.43 -9.79 11.70
C ARG A 182 0.91 -8.99 10.51
N SER A 183 -0.08 -9.54 9.86
CA SER A 183 -0.66 -8.92 8.66
C SER A 183 -2.17 -8.73 8.78
N CYS A 184 -2.62 -7.54 8.45
CA CYS A 184 -4.02 -7.19 8.28
C CYS A 184 -4.25 -6.82 6.82
N MET A 185 -5.13 -7.53 6.13
CA MET A 185 -5.58 -7.14 4.80
C MET A 185 -6.79 -6.22 4.91
N VAL A 186 -6.71 -5.07 4.24
CA VAL A 186 -7.82 -4.14 4.03
C VAL A 186 -8.09 -4.08 2.53
N PRO A 187 -8.98 -4.93 1.99
CA PRO A 187 -9.19 -5.05 0.56
C PRO A 187 -9.60 -3.72 -0.10
N ASP A 188 -9.00 -3.41 -1.24
CA ASP A 188 -9.45 -2.33 -2.12
C ASP A 188 -10.03 -2.90 -3.44
N LEU A 189 -9.32 -2.73 -4.56
CA LEU A 189 -9.72 -3.32 -5.84
C LEU A 189 -9.36 -4.83 -5.93
N THR A 190 -8.48 -5.30 -5.07
CA THR A 190 -8.13 -6.72 -4.94
C THR A 190 -8.94 -7.33 -3.81
N PRO A 191 -9.92 -8.22 -4.09
CA PRO A 191 -10.69 -8.87 -3.05
C PRO A 191 -9.83 -9.82 -2.22
N ALA A 192 -10.20 -10.02 -0.97
CA ALA A 192 -9.59 -11.05 -0.11
C ALA A 192 -10.03 -12.44 -0.58
N VAL A 193 -9.27 -13.01 -1.51
CA VAL A 193 -9.52 -14.37 -2.03
C VAL A 193 -9.09 -15.45 -1.04
N ASP A 194 -9.67 -16.64 -1.14
CA ASP A 194 -9.38 -17.74 -0.21
C ASP A 194 -7.90 -18.13 -0.18
N GLU A 195 -7.18 -17.96 -1.28
CA GLU A 195 -5.74 -18.23 -1.39
C GLU A 195 -4.88 -17.32 -0.50
N ILE A 196 -5.34 -16.09 -0.18
CA ILE A 196 -4.59 -15.16 0.65
C ILE A 196 -4.91 -15.29 2.14
N ARG A 197 -6.08 -15.84 2.50
CA ARG A 197 -6.50 -16.00 3.89
C ARG A 197 -5.46 -16.67 4.78
N PRO A 198 -4.73 -17.72 4.35
CA PRO A 198 -3.69 -18.35 5.17
C PRO A 198 -2.49 -17.45 5.48
N PHE A 199 -2.32 -16.37 4.74
CA PHE A 199 -1.23 -15.40 4.91
C PHE A 199 -1.63 -14.19 5.76
N CYS A 200 -2.94 -13.98 6.00
CA CYS A 200 -3.47 -12.88 6.79
C CYS A 200 -3.78 -13.34 8.21
N ASP A 201 -3.39 -12.54 9.21
CA ASP A 201 -3.84 -12.74 10.60
C ASP A 201 -5.26 -12.17 10.80
N ILE A 202 -5.61 -11.12 10.06
CA ILE A 202 -6.93 -10.49 10.07
C ILE A 202 -7.25 -9.87 8.71
N ILE A 203 -8.56 -9.74 8.42
CA ILE A 203 -9.10 -9.00 7.27
C ILE A 203 -10.11 -8.00 7.82
N CYS A 204 -9.92 -6.72 7.50
CA CYS A 204 -10.81 -5.61 7.86
C CYS A 204 -11.43 -5.01 6.61
N GLU A 205 -12.65 -4.47 6.69
CA GLU A 205 -13.29 -3.80 5.55
C GLU A 205 -12.73 -2.40 5.29
N ASP A 206 -12.29 -1.72 6.34
CA ASP A 206 -11.62 -0.42 6.29
C ASP A 206 -10.67 -0.25 7.48
N LEU A 207 -9.90 0.83 7.49
CA LEU A 207 -8.88 1.08 8.51
C LEU A 207 -9.45 1.34 9.90
N SER A 208 -10.72 1.78 10.04
CA SER A 208 -11.33 1.98 11.36
C SER A 208 -11.52 0.66 12.13
N GLN A 209 -11.70 -0.46 11.42
CA GLN A 209 -11.84 -1.79 12.02
C GLN A 209 -10.53 -2.38 12.57
N VAL A 210 -9.39 -1.75 12.26
CA VAL A 210 -8.10 -2.13 12.86
C VAL A 210 -8.04 -1.77 14.34
N ILE A 211 -8.75 -0.73 14.77
CA ILE A 211 -8.77 -0.25 16.17
C ILE A 211 -9.27 -1.34 17.14
N PRO A 212 -10.46 -1.92 16.95
CA PRO A 212 -10.93 -3.01 17.84
C PRO A 212 -9.98 -4.22 17.86
N TYR A 213 -9.29 -4.49 16.75
CA TYR A 213 -8.30 -5.56 16.72
C TYR A 213 -7.09 -5.23 17.60
N LEU A 214 -6.57 -4.01 17.54
CA LEU A 214 -5.46 -3.55 18.38
C LEU A 214 -5.85 -3.63 19.86
N ASP A 215 -7.06 -3.21 20.23
CA ASP A 215 -7.59 -3.33 21.59
C ASP A 215 -7.60 -4.80 22.08
N SER A 216 -7.99 -5.73 21.21
CA SER A 216 -8.03 -7.16 21.52
C SER A 216 -6.65 -7.80 21.65
N CYS A 217 -5.64 -7.26 20.97
CA CYS A 217 -4.28 -7.82 20.94
C CYS A 217 -3.45 -7.46 22.17
N GLY A 218 -3.82 -6.47 22.92
CA GLY A 218 -3.03 -6.07 24.07
C GLY A 218 -3.64 -5.01 24.92
N SER A 219 -3.68 -5.28 26.14
CA SER A 219 -3.55 -4.35 27.23
C SER A 219 -2.36 -3.41 27.05
N PHE A 220 -2.56 -2.35 26.25
CA PHE A 220 -1.62 -1.22 26.28
C PHE A 220 -1.73 -0.43 27.59
N LEU A 221 -2.66 -0.81 28.46
CA LEU A 221 -2.93 -0.17 29.73
C LEU A 221 -2.75 -1.16 30.87
N GLN A 222 -1.51 -1.44 31.27
CA GLN A 222 -1.13 -1.71 32.64
C GLN A 222 0.34 -1.35 32.79
N SER A 223 0.58 -0.09 33.09
CA SER A 223 1.73 0.31 33.89
C SER A 223 1.19 1.15 35.03
N PRO A 224 1.53 0.78 36.29
CA PRO A 224 1.06 1.45 37.48
C PRO A 224 1.55 2.88 37.60
#